data_1cc4ebf769b058ba4df19eaf943cc4fa
#
_entry.id   1cc4ebf769b058ba4df19eaf943cc4fa
#
_cell.length_a   1.000
_cell.length_b   1.000
_cell.length_c   1.000
_cell.angle_alpha   90.00
_cell.angle_beta   90.00
_cell.angle_gamma   90.00
#
_symmetry.space_group_name_H-M   'P 1'
#
loop_
_entity.id
_entity.type
_entity.pdbx_description
1 polymer ?
#
loop_
_entity_poly.entity_id
_entity_poly.type
_entity_poly.pdbx_seq_one_letter_code
_entity_poly.pdbx_strand_id
1 'polypeptide(L)'
;MNTFGHILRLTTFGESHGPGVGGVLDGFPAGIDIDPAFIQSELARRRPGQSLLTTPRKEADEVELLSGIFEGKSTGCPIGFLVRNANQHSSDYDNLRELFRPSHADFTYFSKYGIRDHRGGGRSSARETISRCVGGAFAKLALKQLGITVQAYTSQVGHIALGSDYHQYDLSLTESNAVRCPDPVRAAEMEALIKEVKAEGDTIGGVISGVITGCPPGLGEPAFGKLHARLGEAMLSINAVKGFEYGRGFSGVAERGSRQNDVFVSTEDGKIATCTNNSGGIQGGICNGQDIYFRVAFKPVATLLREQETVDIHSQATCVTARGRHDACVLPRAVPIVEAMAAMVLLDCYLLNRCTRLTDAQ
;
A
#
# COMPACT_ATOMS: atom_id res chain seq x y z
N MET A 1 0.09 -9.14 14.82
CA MET A 1 0.88 -8.01 15.33
C MET A 1 0.22 -6.71 14.87
N ASN A 2 0.40 -5.62 15.64
CA ASN A 2 -0.14 -4.29 15.31
C ASN A 2 0.97 -3.25 15.11
N THR A 3 2.23 -3.70 15.10
CA THR A 3 3.42 -2.87 14.90
C THR A 3 4.19 -3.38 13.69
N PHE A 4 4.61 -2.46 12.83
CA PHE A 4 5.43 -2.67 11.64
C PHE A 4 6.70 -1.83 11.73
N GLY A 5 7.83 -2.33 11.22
CA GLY A 5 9.13 -1.67 11.18
C GLY A 5 10.07 -2.05 12.34
N HIS A 6 11.32 -1.61 12.27
CA HIS A 6 12.38 -1.92 13.25
C HIS A 6 12.83 -0.68 14.03
N ILE A 7 13.45 0.31 13.37
CA ILE A 7 13.76 1.63 13.97
C ILE A 7 12.55 2.53 13.79
N LEU A 8 12.11 2.74 12.55
CA LEU A 8 10.86 3.43 12.28
C LEU A 8 9.70 2.46 12.49
N ARG A 9 8.98 2.60 13.58
CA ARG A 9 7.90 1.68 13.97
C ARG A 9 6.55 2.38 13.93
N LEU A 10 5.60 1.78 13.23
CA LEU A 10 4.23 2.21 13.23
C LEU A 10 3.37 1.18 13.98
N THR A 11 2.83 1.56 15.13
CA THR A 11 1.80 0.79 15.85
C THR A 11 0.44 1.37 15.53
N THR A 12 -0.48 0.55 14.98
CA THR A 12 -1.83 0.97 14.60
C THR A 12 -2.90 0.42 15.52
N PHE A 13 -3.98 1.18 15.73
CA PHE A 13 -5.13 0.79 16.55
C PHE A 13 -6.44 1.29 15.94
N GLY A 14 -7.55 0.84 16.52
CA GLY A 14 -8.90 1.21 16.13
C GLY A 14 -9.52 0.32 15.04
N GLU A 15 -10.83 0.36 14.92
CA GLU A 15 -11.67 -0.44 14.02
C GLU A 15 -12.55 0.45 13.15
N SER A 16 -13.08 -0.15 12.05
CA SER A 16 -13.89 0.58 11.06
C SER A 16 -15.19 1.17 11.61
N HIS A 17 -15.74 0.58 12.68
CA HIS A 17 -16.97 1.00 13.35
C HIS A 17 -16.77 1.37 14.83
N GLY A 18 -15.48 1.50 15.27
CA GLY A 18 -15.12 2.12 16.53
C GLY A 18 -15.13 3.67 16.45
N PRO A 19 -14.72 4.37 17.52
CA PRO A 19 -14.66 5.85 17.56
C PRO A 19 -13.71 6.46 16.55
N GLY A 20 -12.66 5.72 16.16
CA GLY A 20 -11.65 6.18 15.23
C GLY A 20 -10.59 5.12 14.96
N VAL A 21 -9.68 5.44 14.06
CA VAL A 21 -8.44 4.70 13.79
C VAL A 21 -7.26 5.63 13.99
N GLY A 22 -6.15 5.10 14.47
CA GLY A 22 -4.98 5.93 14.74
C GLY A 22 -3.71 5.10 14.82
N GLY A 23 -2.63 5.76 15.21
CA GLY A 23 -1.35 5.10 15.37
C GLY A 23 -0.36 5.92 16.17
N VAL A 24 0.73 5.27 16.50
CA VAL A 24 1.94 5.88 17.04
C VAL A 24 3.08 5.54 16.09
N LEU A 25 3.70 6.56 15.53
CA LEU A 25 4.92 6.45 14.74
C LEU A 25 6.10 6.77 15.65
N ASP A 26 6.91 5.77 15.95
CA ASP A 26 8.09 5.86 16.82
C ASP A 26 9.38 5.71 15.99
N GLY A 27 10.49 6.30 16.45
CA GLY A 27 11.77 6.26 15.77
C GLY A 27 11.87 7.16 14.53
N PHE A 28 10.93 8.09 14.36
CA PHE A 28 11.00 9.09 13.28
C PHE A 28 12.08 10.14 13.62
N PRO A 29 12.99 10.49 12.67
CA PRO A 29 14.10 11.41 12.93
C PRO A 29 13.61 12.79 13.40
N ALA A 30 14.38 13.41 14.31
CA ALA A 30 14.16 14.79 14.74
C ALA A 30 14.56 15.80 13.66
N GLY A 31 13.93 16.99 13.70
CA GLY A 31 14.31 18.13 12.86
C GLY A 31 13.74 18.11 11.43
N ILE A 32 12.92 17.13 11.09
CA ILE A 32 12.24 17.08 9.79
C ILE A 32 11.11 18.09 9.78
N ASP A 33 11.04 18.92 8.74
CA ASP A 33 9.93 19.84 8.51
C ASP A 33 8.63 19.05 8.23
N ILE A 34 7.61 19.31 9.04
CA ILE A 34 6.32 18.63 8.93
C ILE A 34 5.35 19.55 8.20
N ASP A 35 4.84 19.06 7.08
CA ASP A 35 3.80 19.70 6.29
C ASP A 35 2.45 18.99 6.54
N PRO A 36 1.56 19.55 7.40
CA PRO A 36 0.25 18.96 7.67
C PRO A 36 -0.64 18.88 6.42
N ALA A 37 -0.51 19.85 5.49
CA ALA A 37 -1.28 19.86 4.25
C ALA A 37 -0.87 18.70 3.34
N PHE A 38 0.43 18.39 3.26
CA PHE A 38 0.92 17.23 2.54
C PHE A 38 0.38 15.92 3.15
N ILE A 39 0.45 15.77 4.48
CA ILE A 39 -0.07 14.58 5.18
C ILE A 39 -1.57 14.42 4.88
N GLN A 40 -2.33 15.50 4.96
CA GLN A 40 -3.76 15.49 4.67
C GLN A 40 -4.05 15.16 3.19
N SER A 41 -3.21 15.62 2.26
CA SER A 41 -3.34 15.32 0.82
C SER A 41 -3.13 13.83 0.54
N GLU A 42 -2.16 13.18 1.18
CA GLU A 42 -1.94 11.73 1.06
C GLU A 42 -3.13 10.92 1.59
N LEU A 43 -3.74 11.36 2.69
CA LEU A 43 -4.99 10.77 3.19
C LEU A 43 -6.16 10.99 2.23
N ALA A 44 -6.26 12.17 1.62
CA ALA A 44 -7.29 12.48 0.64
C ALA A 44 -7.22 11.55 -0.57
N ARG A 45 -6.02 11.17 -1.03
CA ARG A 45 -5.83 10.19 -2.11
C ARG A 45 -6.38 8.80 -1.76
N ARG A 46 -6.40 8.43 -0.48
CA ARG A 46 -6.88 7.12 0.00
C ARG A 46 -8.37 7.12 0.33
N ARG A 47 -8.97 8.25 0.72
CA ARG A 47 -10.35 8.35 1.23
C ARG A 47 -11.39 7.72 0.29
N PRO A 48 -12.56 7.28 0.81
CA PRO A 48 -13.68 6.86 -0.03
C PRO A 48 -14.36 8.07 -0.70
N GLY A 49 -15.19 7.82 -1.73
CA GLY A 49 -16.03 8.85 -2.34
C GLY A 49 -15.31 9.85 -3.24
N GLN A 50 -14.14 9.49 -3.78
CA GLN A 50 -13.35 10.37 -4.66
C GLN A 50 -13.86 10.41 -6.10
N SER A 51 -14.52 9.35 -6.56
CA SER A 51 -15.02 9.21 -7.92
C SER A 51 -16.22 8.27 -7.96
N LEU A 52 -16.88 8.18 -9.13
CA LEU A 52 -17.96 7.21 -9.38
C LEU A 52 -17.49 5.75 -9.33
N LEU A 53 -16.17 5.51 -9.42
CA LEU A 53 -15.56 4.16 -9.36
C LEU A 53 -15.43 3.65 -7.93
N THR A 54 -15.34 4.55 -6.95
CA THR A 54 -15.18 4.22 -5.55
C THR A 54 -16.52 4.17 -4.82
N THR A 55 -16.52 3.65 -3.60
CA THR A 55 -17.70 3.65 -2.74
C THR A 55 -18.25 5.07 -2.54
N PRO A 56 -19.59 5.28 -2.54
CA PRO A 56 -20.20 6.60 -2.30
C PRO A 56 -20.13 7.07 -0.84
N ARG A 57 -19.46 6.32 0.04
CA ARG A 57 -19.22 6.73 1.42
C ARG A 57 -18.38 8.01 1.45
N LYS A 58 -18.79 9.01 2.24
CA LYS A 58 -18.05 10.27 2.40
C LYS A 58 -17.45 10.33 3.79
N GLU A 59 -16.14 10.38 3.87
CA GLU A 59 -15.36 10.60 5.10
C GLU A 59 -14.37 11.71 4.83
N ALA A 60 -14.21 12.63 5.74
CA ALA A 60 -13.22 13.71 5.62
C ALA A 60 -11.79 13.15 5.80
N ASP A 61 -11.65 12.11 6.62
CA ASP A 61 -10.38 11.49 7.01
C ASP A 61 -9.36 12.54 7.51
N GLU A 62 -9.83 13.50 8.32
CA GLU A 62 -8.98 14.52 8.93
C GLU A 62 -8.10 13.90 10.01
N VAL A 63 -6.79 14.18 9.94
CA VAL A 63 -5.83 13.67 10.91
C VAL A 63 -5.62 14.68 12.05
N GLU A 64 -5.80 14.22 13.27
CA GLU A 64 -5.42 14.94 14.50
C GLU A 64 -4.00 14.47 14.88
N LEU A 65 -3.01 15.38 14.87
CA LEU A 65 -1.65 15.13 15.33
C LEU A 65 -1.56 15.49 16.82
N LEU A 66 -1.20 14.52 17.65
CA LEU A 66 -1.32 14.62 19.11
C LEU A 66 0.00 14.87 19.83
N SER A 67 1.14 14.50 19.23
CA SER A 67 2.48 14.58 19.83
C SER A 67 3.58 14.50 18.79
N GLY A 68 4.83 14.71 19.23
CA GLY A 68 6.04 14.50 18.43
C GLY A 68 6.37 15.62 17.45
N ILE A 69 5.65 16.76 17.50
CA ILE A 69 5.87 17.92 16.64
C ILE A 69 5.93 19.19 17.50
N PHE A 70 6.91 20.03 17.25
CA PHE A 70 7.08 21.33 17.87
C PHE A 70 7.57 22.35 16.84
N GLU A 71 6.94 23.50 16.75
CA GLU A 71 7.24 24.58 15.80
C GLU A 71 7.40 24.10 14.34
N GLY A 72 6.49 23.18 13.92
CA GLY A 72 6.49 22.63 12.55
C GLY A 72 7.56 21.59 12.27
N LYS A 73 8.34 21.15 13.28
CA LYS A 73 9.38 20.13 13.12
C LYS A 73 9.12 18.90 13.99
N SER A 74 9.58 17.74 13.52
CA SER A 74 9.59 16.53 14.33
C SER A 74 10.59 16.66 15.49
N THR A 75 10.22 16.14 16.67
CA THR A 75 11.03 16.22 17.90
C THR A 75 11.91 14.99 18.15
N GLY A 76 11.74 13.92 17.37
CA GLY A 76 12.34 12.60 17.65
C GLY A 76 11.57 11.78 18.69
N CYS A 77 10.54 12.37 19.32
CA CYS A 77 9.62 11.66 20.20
C CYS A 77 8.51 10.98 19.40
N PRO A 78 7.78 10.01 19.99
CA PRO A 78 6.68 9.34 19.30
C PRO A 78 5.62 10.31 18.77
N ILE A 79 5.26 10.17 17.50
CA ILE A 79 4.20 10.94 16.85
C ILE A 79 2.90 10.17 16.99
N GLY A 80 2.04 10.62 17.92
CA GLY A 80 0.69 10.10 18.08
C GLY A 80 -0.28 10.79 17.13
N PHE A 81 -1.20 10.03 16.52
CA PHE A 81 -2.22 10.59 15.65
C PHE A 81 -3.52 9.80 15.69
N LEU A 82 -4.62 10.48 15.37
CA LEU A 82 -5.97 9.93 15.37
C LEU A 82 -6.77 10.47 14.18
N VAL A 83 -7.59 9.59 13.57
CA VAL A 83 -8.62 9.96 12.58
C VAL A 83 -9.97 9.46 13.09
N ARG A 84 -10.92 10.36 13.28
CA ARG A 84 -12.26 10.05 13.77
C ARG A 84 -13.10 9.34 12.71
N ASN A 85 -13.93 8.38 13.14
CA ASN A 85 -14.96 7.79 12.30
C ASN A 85 -16.22 8.63 12.41
N ALA A 86 -16.67 9.25 11.31
CA ALA A 86 -17.82 10.16 11.30
C ALA A 86 -19.08 9.59 10.62
N ASN A 87 -18.95 8.66 9.67
CA ASN A 87 -20.04 8.23 8.79
C ASN A 87 -20.19 6.71 8.72
N GLN A 88 -20.21 6.07 9.88
CA GLN A 88 -20.42 4.63 10.01
C GLN A 88 -21.91 4.30 10.17
N HIS A 89 -22.41 3.34 9.38
CA HIS A 89 -23.78 2.79 9.50
C HIS A 89 -23.70 1.33 9.94
N SER A 90 -23.73 1.10 11.25
CA SER A 90 -23.54 -0.24 11.84
C SER A 90 -24.69 -1.19 11.50
N SER A 91 -25.92 -0.68 11.32
CA SER A 91 -27.11 -1.46 10.93
C SER A 91 -27.00 -2.13 9.56
N ASP A 92 -26.14 -1.62 8.65
CA ASP A 92 -25.93 -2.24 7.33
C ASP A 92 -25.31 -3.65 7.43
N TYR A 93 -24.82 -4.04 8.61
CA TYR A 93 -24.09 -5.30 8.85
C TYR A 93 -24.85 -6.27 9.76
N ASP A 94 -26.06 -5.96 10.22
CA ASP A 94 -26.80 -6.80 11.16
C ASP A 94 -27.11 -8.18 10.57
N ASN A 95 -27.38 -8.27 9.26
CA ASN A 95 -27.58 -9.53 8.54
C ASN A 95 -26.31 -10.40 8.45
N LEU A 96 -25.14 -9.85 8.79
CA LEU A 96 -23.84 -10.57 8.76
C LEU A 96 -23.40 -11.08 10.13
N ARG A 97 -24.21 -10.85 11.17
CA ARG A 97 -23.84 -11.18 12.56
C ARG A 97 -23.48 -12.65 12.73
N GLU A 98 -24.26 -13.54 12.13
CA GLU A 98 -24.11 -14.99 12.27
C GLU A 98 -23.63 -15.66 10.99
N LEU A 99 -23.27 -14.90 9.95
CA LEU A 99 -22.86 -15.43 8.66
C LEU A 99 -21.38 -15.14 8.39
N PHE A 100 -20.76 -15.99 7.58
CA PHE A 100 -19.41 -15.78 7.09
C PHE A 100 -19.42 -15.41 5.61
N ARG A 101 -18.98 -14.21 5.26
CA ARG A 101 -18.85 -13.79 3.85
C ARG A 101 -17.77 -14.62 3.15
N PRO A 102 -18.05 -15.20 1.97
CA PRO A 102 -17.05 -15.93 1.17
C PRO A 102 -15.80 -15.07 0.93
N SER A 103 -14.61 -15.67 1.09
CA SER A 103 -13.29 -15.01 0.91
C SER A 103 -13.05 -13.76 1.76
N HIS A 104 -13.91 -13.45 2.74
CA HIS A 104 -13.70 -12.39 3.74
C HIS A 104 -13.02 -12.95 4.99
N ALA A 105 -12.49 -12.07 5.85
CA ALA A 105 -11.81 -12.46 7.09
C ALA A 105 -12.77 -12.94 8.21
N ASP A 106 -14.07 -12.98 7.98
CA ASP A 106 -15.07 -13.25 9.01
C ASP A 106 -14.83 -14.55 9.77
N PHE A 107 -14.69 -15.67 9.04
CA PHE A 107 -14.46 -17.00 9.62
C PHE A 107 -13.08 -17.06 10.31
N THR A 108 -12.02 -16.62 9.64
CA THR A 108 -10.65 -16.72 10.15
C THR A 108 -10.45 -15.85 11.39
N TYR A 109 -11.12 -14.70 11.44
CA TYR A 109 -11.08 -13.81 12.60
C TYR A 109 -11.83 -14.43 13.79
N PHE A 110 -13.04 -14.97 13.54
CA PHE A 110 -13.84 -15.69 14.54
C PHE A 110 -13.09 -16.92 15.09
N SER A 111 -12.54 -17.74 14.20
CA SER A 111 -11.78 -18.94 14.58
C SER A 111 -10.54 -18.61 15.42
N LYS A 112 -9.87 -17.47 15.14
CA LYS A 112 -8.66 -17.08 15.85
C LYS A 112 -8.93 -16.48 17.22
N TYR A 113 -9.94 -15.62 17.33
CA TYR A 113 -10.16 -14.82 18.55
C TYR A 113 -11.38 -15.23 19.37
N GLY A 114 -12.22 -16.14 18.85
CA GLY A 114 -13.47 -16.57 19.50
C GLY A 114 -14.57 -15.50 19.51
N ILE A 115 -14.25 -14.28 19.14
CA ILE A 115 -15.16 -13.12 19.05
C ILE A 115 -14.87 -12.31 17.80
N ARG A 116 -15.91 -11.75 17.21
CA ARG A 116 -15.83 -10.91 16.02
C ARG A 116 -16.76 -9.72 16.15
N ASP A 117 -16.25 -8.52 15.90
CA ASP A 117 -17.13 -7.39 15.57
C ASP A 117 -17.61 -7.57 14.12
N HIS A 118 -18.90 -7.92 13.95
CA HIS A 118 -19.48 -8.15 12.63
C HIS A 118 -19.67 -6.86 11.82
N ARG A 119 -19.58 -5.70 12.46
CA ARG A 119 -19.75 -4.40 11.83
C ARG A 119 -18.51 -4.03 10.99
N GLY A 120 -18.61 -4.14 9.67
CA GLY A 120 -17.60 -3.70 8.71
C GLY A 120 -16.26 -4.44 8.68
N GLY A 121 -16.02 -5.44 9.55
CA GLY A 121 -14.82 -6.27 9.56
C GLY A 121 -13.72 -5.83 10.52
N GLY A 122 -13.95 -4.88 11.42
CA GLY A 122 -13.02 -4.51 12.51
C GLY A 122 -11.63 -4.11 12.00
N ARG A 123 -10.59 -4.73 12.58
CA ARG A 123 -9.18 -4.53 12.19
C ARG A 123 -8.82 -5.08 10.80
N SER A 124 -9.61 -6.03 10.26
CA SER A 124 -9.40 -6.55 8.90
C SER A 124 -9.99 -5.64 7.80
N SER A 125 -10.66 -4.55 8.17
CA SER A 125 -11.20 -3.57 7.26
C SER A 125 -10.10 -2.73 6.61
N ALA A 126 -10.30 -2.34 5.33
CA ALA A 126 -9.42 -1.40 4.64
C ALA A 126 -9.36 0.00 5.29
N ARG A 127 -10.20 0.30 6.30
CA ARG A 127 -10.12 1.55 7.05
C ARG A 127 -8.83 1.64 7.88
N GLU A 128 -8.27 0.52 8.31
CA GLU A 128 -7.00 0.45 9.02
C GLU A 128 -5.85 1.09 8.22
N THR A 129 -5.92 1.05 6.88
CA THR A 129 -4.90 1.62 6.01
C THR A 129 -4.74 3.14 6.09
N ILE A 130 -5.67 3.86 6.73
CA ILE A 130 -5.51 5.27 7.07
C ILE A 130 -4.21 5.49 7.86
N SER A 131 -4.00 4.69 8.91
CA SER A 131 -2.82 4.80 9.75
C SER A 131 -1.53 4.54 8.99
N ARG A 132 -1.56 3.63 8.00
CA ARG A 132 -0.43 3.36 7.10
C ARG A 132 -0.13 4.56 6.21
N CYS A 133 -1.16 5.22 5.65
CA CYS A 133 -0.98 6.42 4.83
C CYS A 133 -0.41 7.58 5.65
N VAL A 134 -0.83 7.76 6.90
CA VAL A 134 -0.23 8.78 7.79
C VAL A 134 1.24 8.47 8.03
N GLY A 135 1.59 7.25 8.47
CA GLY A 135 2.99 6.85 8.67
C GLY A 135 3.83 6.99 7.40
N GLY A 136 3.27 6.60 6.25
CA GLY A 136 3.90 6.73 4.95
C GLY A 136 4.09 8.18 4.50
N ALA A 137 3.15 9.09 4.81
CA ALA A 137 3.29 10.51 4.53
C ALA A 137 4.47 11.12 5.31
N PHE A 138 4.62 10.81 6.61
CA PHE A 138 5.80 11.18 7.38
C PHE A 138 7.08 10.61 6.75
N ALA A 139 7.08 9.34 6.38
CA ALA A 139 8.24 8.71 5.74
C ALA A 139 8.61 9.42 4.41
N LYS A 140 7.63 9.78 3.57
CA LYS A 140 7.85 10.53 2.33
C LYS A 140 8.46 11.91 2.59
N LEU A 141 8.04 12.63 3.65
CA LEU A 141 8.65 13.94 4.02
C LEU A 141 10.14 13.79 4.33
N ALA A 142 10.53 12.74 5.07
CA ALA A 142 11.94 12.47 5.35
C ALA A 142 12.71 12.02 4.11
N LEU A 143 12.15 11.10 3.31
CA LEU A 143 12.76 10.61 2.07
C LEU A 143 12.98 11.70 1.03
N LYS A 144 12.07 12.68 0.95
CA LYS A 144 12.23 13.85 0.08
C LYS A 144 13.51 14.63 0.37
N GLN A 145 13.91 14.75 1.64
CA GLN A 145 15.18 15.42 2.01
C GLN A 145 16.42 14.61 1.55
N LEU A 146 16.23 13.32 1.32
CA LEU A 146 17.28 12.42 0.82
C LEU A 146 17.27 12.28 -0.71
N GLY A 147 16.36 12.99 -1.41
CA GLY A 147 16.20 12.87 -2.86
C GLY A 147 15.53 11.55 -3.31
N ILE A 148 14.93 10.81 -2.38
CA ILE A 148 14.27 9.54 -2.70
C ILE A 148 12.77 9.79 -2.95
N THR A 149 12.29 9.30 -4.10
CA THR A 149 10.86 9.41 -4.49
C THR A 149 10.25 8.02 -4.59
N VAL A 150 9.00 7.89 -4.13
CA VAL A 150 8.20 6.67 -4.22
C VAL A 150 6.92 7.02 -4.96
N GLN A 151 6.69 6.38 -6.09
CA GLN A 151 5.48 6.53 -6.90
C GLN A 151 4.86 5.16 -7.17
N ALA A 152 3.53 5.10 -7.21
CA ALA A 152 2.82 3.90 -7.62
C ALA A 152 1.64 4.28 -8.52
N TYR A 153 1.23 3.34 -9.36
CA TYR A 153 0.14 3.54 -10.32
C TYR A 153 -0.58 2.23 -10.60
N THR A 154 -1.82 2.33 -11.04
CA THR A 154 -2.59 1.17 -11.51
C THR A 154 -2.04 0.75 -12.89
N SER A 155 -1.44 -0.43 -12.94
CA SER A 155 -0.87 -1.00 -14.17
C SER A 155 -1.74 -2.06 -14.81
N GLN A 156 -2.75 -2.58 -14.10
CA GLN A 156 -3.69 -3.56 -14.66
C GLN A 156 -5.02 -3.53 -13.90
N VAL A 157 -6.14 -3.64 -14.62
CA VAL A 157 -7.47 -3.94 -14.08
C VAL A 157 -8.04 -5.09 -14.89
N GLY A 158 -8.37 -6.20 -14.23
CA GLY A 158 -8.82 -7.41 -14.92
C GLY A 158 -7.83 -7.85 -15.99
N HIS A 159 -8.28 -7.89 -17.25
CA HIS A 159 -7.47 -8.27 -18.42
C HIS A 159 -6.78 -7.07 -19.12
N ILE A 160 -7.13 -5.83 -18.75
CA ILE A 160 -6.55 -4.62 -19.34
C ILE A 160 -5.28 -4.27 -18.60
N ALA A 161 -4.13 -4.34 -19.26
CA ALA A 161 -2.82 -4.13 -18.66
C ALA A 161 -1.95 -3.16 -19.46
N LEU A 162 -1.05 -2.48 -18.77
CA LEU A 162 0.07 -1.74 -19.33
C LEU A 162 1.24 -2.67 -19.67
N GLY A 163 2.17 -2.20 -20.50
CA GLY A 163 3.47 -2.83 -20.65
C GLY A 163 4.27 -2.81 -19.35
N SER A 164 5.24 -3.74 -19.23
CA SER A 164 6.04 -3.87 -18.01
C SER A 164 7.14 -2.82 -17.84
N ASP A 165 7.50 -2.13 -18.90
CA ASP A 165 8.53 -1.09 -18.90
C ASP A 165 7.91 0.25 -18.48
N TYR A 166 8.15 0.66 -17.23
CA TYR A 166 7.61 1.89 -16.66
C TYR A 166 8.20 3.16 -17.30
N HIS A 167 9.36 3.09 -17.95
CA HIS A 167 9.97 4.24 -18.65
C HIS A 167 9.14 4.72 -19.85
N GLN A 168 8.21 3.90 -20.34
CA GLN A 168 7.32 4.27 -21.45
C GLN A 168 6.18 5.19 -21.00
N TYR A 169 6.01 5.44 -19.71
CA TYR A 169 4.88 6.18 -19.16
C TYR A 169 5.35 7.42 -18.40
N ASP A 170 4.65 8.52 -18.58
CA ASP A 170 4.79 9.70 -17.72
C ASP A 170 4.01 9.49 -16.41
N LEU A 171 4.72 9.10 -15.35
CA LEU A 171 4.11 8.82 -14.06
C LEU A 171 3.50 10.05 -13.40
N SER A 172 3.80 11.28 -13.84
CA SER A 172 3.15 12.50 -13.36
C SER A 172 1.65 12.53 -13.70
N LEU A 173 1.23 11.79 -14.73
CA LEU A 173 -0.16 11.66 -15.16
C LEU A 173 -0.99 10.69 -14.30
N THR A 174 -0.37 10.00 -13.35
CA THR A 174 -1.07 9.01 -12.49
C THR A 174 -2.31 9.59 -11.81
N GLU A 175 -2.23 10.80 -11.27
CA GLU A 175 -3.37 11.45 -10.60
C GLU A 175 -4.34 12.17 -11.54
N SER A 176 -4.10 12.16 -12.86
CA SER A 176 -4.95 12.86 -13.85
C SER A 176 -6.30 12.19 -14.10
N ASN A 177 -6.50 10.95 -13.63
CA ASN A 177 -7.72 10.17 -13.84
C ASN A 177 -8.11 9.36 -12.59
N ALA A 178 -9.37 8.91 -12.57
CA ALA A 178 -9.97 8.23 -11.43
C ALA A 178 -9.40 6.82 -11.16
N VAL A 179 -8.77 6.18 -12.15
CA VAL A 179 -8.16 4.86 -12.04
C VAL A 179 -6.73 4.94 -11.52
N ARG A 180 -6.08 6.11 -11.63
CA ARG A 180 -4.65 6.31 -11.34
C ARG A 180 -3.74 5.50 -12.24
N CYS A 181 -4.03 5.52 -13.54
CA CYS A 181 -3.22 4.90 -14.58
C CYS A 181 -2.53 6.01 -15.39
N PRO A 182 -1.20 5.95 -15.61
CA PRO A 182 -0.47 7.01 -16.33
C PRO A 182 -0.73 7.04 -17.84
N ASP A 183 -1.34 6.00 -18.41
CA ASP A 183 -1.77 5.96 -19.81
C ASP A 183 -3.25 6.33 -19.91
N PRO A 184 -3.61 7.48 -20.54
CA PRO A 184 -4.99 7.94 -20.62
C PRO A 184 -5.93 7.01 -21.39
N VAL A 185 -5.43 6.30 -22.40
CA VAL A 185 -6.23 5.38 -23.22
C VAL A 185 -6.57 4.14 -22.39
N ARG A 186 -5.57 3.54 -21.78
CA ARG A 186 -5.78 2.38 -20.88
C ARG A 186 -6.58 2.76 -19.65
N ALA A 187 -6.41 3.98 -19.11
CA ALA A 187 -7.23 4.48 -18.02
C ALA A 187 -8.72 4.50 -18.36
N ALA A 188 -9.08 4.98 -19.57
CA ALA A 188 -10.47 4.99 -20.03
C ALA A 188 -11.04 3.57 -20.19
N GLU A 189 -10.28 2.64 -20.74
CA GLU A 189 -10.67 1.23 -20.88
C GLU A 189 -10.88 0.56 -19.49
N MET A 190 -9.95 0.77 -18.57
CA MET A 190 -10.04 0.27 -17.19
C MET A 190 -11.25 0.86 -16.45
N GLU A 191 -11.53 2.14 -16.65
CA GLU A 191 -12.68 2.80 -16.05
C GLU A 191 -14.00 2.22 -16.58
N ALA A 192 -14.09 1.96 -17.89
CA ALA A 192 -15.24 1.34 -18.52
C ALA A 192 -15.49 -0.07 -17.94
N LEU A 193 -14.43 -0.89 -17.83
CA LEU A 193 -14.52 -2.24 -17.25
C LEU A 193 -14.98 -2.21 -15.79
N ILE A 194 -14.46 -1.29 -14.96
CA ILE A 194 -14.89 -1.17 -13.56
C ILE A 194 -16.38 -0.79 -13.48
N LYS A 195 -16.86 0.10 -14.34
CA LYS A 195 -18.28 0.51 -14.40
C LYS A 195 -19.18 -0.64 -14.82
N GLU A 196 -18.77 -1.43 -15.79
CA GLU A 196 -19.47 -2.64 -16.25
C GLU A 196 -19.63 -3.64 -15.11
N VAL A 197 -18.51 -4.06 -14.49
CA VAL A 197 -18.49 -5.01 -13.38
C VAL A 197 -19.32 -4.51 -12.17
N LYS A 198 -19.24 -3.20 -11.89
CA LYS A 198 -20.05 -2.56 -10.83
C LYS A 198 -21.53 -2.63 -11.12
N ALA A 199 -21.95 -2.43 -12.37
CA ALA A 199 -23.35 -2.51 -12.78
C ALA A 199 -23.92 -3.94 -12.63
N GLU A 200 -23.07 -4.96 -12.77
CA GLU A 200 -23.40 -6.35 -12.53
C GLU A 200 -23.45 -6.73 -11.04
N GLY A 201 -23.12 -5.84 -10.13
CA GLY A 201 -23.02 -6.10 -8.68
C GLY A 201 -21.81 -6.95 -8.29
N ASP A 202 -20.81 -7.01 -9.17
CA ASP A 202 -19.59 -7.79 -9.01
C ASP A 202 -18.36 -6.90 -8.70
N THR A 203 -17.18 -7.50 -8.59
CA THR A 203 -15.92 -6.82 -8.27
C THR A 203 -14.78 -7.32 -9.13
N ILE A 204 -13.76 -6.49 -9.33
CA ILE A 204 -12.60 -6.81 -10.15
C ILE A 204 -11.31 -6.42 -9.44
N GLY A 205 -10.28 -7.23 -9.61
CA GLY A 205 -8.94 -7.00 -9.12
C GLY A 205 -8.01 -6.48 -10.20
N GLY A 206 -6.72 -6.44 -9.89
CA GLY A 206 -5.69 -6.05 -10.83
C GLY A 206 -4.33 -5.90 -10.18
N VAL A 207 -3.48 -5.05 -10.77
CA VAL A 207 -2.08 -4.87 -10.35
C VAL A 207 -1.77 -3.39 -10.16
N ILE A 208 -1.05 -3.08 -9.10
CA ILE A 208 -0.39 -1.79 -8.88
C ILE A 208 1.10 -1.98 -9.08
N SER A 209 1.71 -1.15 -9.91
CA SER A 209 3.16 -1.05 -10.05
C SER A 209 3.70 0.09 -9.21
N GLY A 210 4.84 -0.14 -8.57
CA GLY A 210 5.59 0.86 -7.80
C GLY A 210 6.98 1.08 -8.35
N VAL A 211 7.43 2.33 -8.35
CA VAL A 211 8.77 2.75 -8.76
C VAL A 211 9.36 3.64 -7.67
N ILE A 212 10.58 3.33 -7.27
CA ILE A 212 11.36 4.09 -6.30
C ILE A 212 12.60 4.60 -7.00
N THR A 213 12.80 5.90 -7.00
CA THR A 213 13.95 6.56 -7.62
C THR A 213 14.81 7.28 -6.58
N GLY A 214 16.09 7.49 -6.89
CA GLY A 214 17.01 8.22 -6.03
C GLY A 214 17.49 7.44 -4.79
N CYS A 215 17.23 6.15 -4.73
CA CYS A 215 17.66 5.32 -3.60
C CYS A 215 19.19 5.14 -3.64
N PRO A 216 19.94 5.49 -2.57
CA PRO A 216 21.37 5.27 -2.54
C PRO A 216 21.68 3.78 -2.46
N PRO A 217 22.83 3.31 -3.00
CA PRO A 217 23.24 1.92 -2.82
C PRO A 217 23.45 1.60 -1.34
N GLY A 218 23.17 0.35 -0.94
CA GLY A 218 23.49 -0.14 0.40
C GLY A 218 22.31 -0.39 1.33
N LEU A 219 21.05 -0.06 0.96
CA LEU A 219 19.90 -0.32 1.80
C LEU A 219 19.44 -1.78 1.72
N GLY A 220 19.21 -2.41 2.86
CA GLY A 220 18.84 -3.81 2.97
C GLY A 220 19.97 -4.69 3.46
N GLU A 221 19.70 -5.98 3.65
CA GLU A 221 20.60 -6.95 4.25
C GLU A 221 20.85 -8.15 3.31
N PRO A 222 22.02 -8.85 3.43
CA PRO A 222 22.36 -9.94 2.50
C PRO A 222 21.65 -11.26 2.80
N ALA A 223 21.14 -11.46 4.02
CA ALA A 223 20.49 -12.72 4.43
C ALA A 223 19.05 -12.47 4.85
N PHE A 224 18.78 -12.24 6.11
CA PHE A 224 17.47 -11.83 6.64
C PHE A 224 17.34 -10.32 6.60
N GLY A 225 16.12 -9.79 6.38
CA GLY A 225 15.93 -8.35 6.23
C GLY A 225 16.30 -7.81 4.83
N LYS A 226 16.42 -8.68 3.82
CA LYS A 226 16.62 -8.27 2.43
C LYS A 226 15.59 -7.22 2.02
N LEU A 227 16.02 -6.18 1.31
CA LEU A 227 15.14 -5.07 0.96
C LEU A 227 13.87 -5.53 0.23
N HIS A 228 14.01 -6.44 -0.75
CA HIS A 228 12.83 -7.00 -1.45
C HIS A 228 11.94 -7.87 -0.54
N ALA A 229 12.51 -8.56 0.46
CA ALA A 229 11.72 -9.33 1.42
C ALA A 229 10.91 -8.40 2.34
N ARG A 230 11.50 -7.29 2.77
CA ARG A 230 10.81 -6.26 3.58
C ARG A 230 9.72 -5.54 2.78
N LEU A 231 10.01 -5.21 1.50
CA LEU A 231 8.99 -4.69 0.60
C LEU A 231 7.86 -5.70 0.40
N GLY A 232 8.19 -6.97 0.19
CA GLY A 232 7.21 -8.06 0.05
C GLY A 232 6.34 -8.22 1.30
N GLU A 233 6.92 -8.22 2.50
CA GLU A 233 6.18 -8.25 3.77
C GLU A 233 5.22 -7.06 3.88
N ALA A 234 5.72 -5.86 3.60
CA ALA A 234 4.91 -4.64 3.63
C ALA A 234 3.72 -4.72 2.68
N MET A 235 3.96 -5.09 1.41
CA MET A 235 2.92 -5.20 0.37
C MET A 235 1.92 -6.31 0.66
N LEU A 236 2.38 -7.52 1.03
CA LEU A 236 1.51 -8.66 1.37
C LEU A 236 0.68 -8.42 2.65
N SER A 237 1.07 -7.47 3.50
CA SER A 237 0.29 -7.04 4.65
C SER A 237 -0.89 -6.14 4.30
N ILE A 238 -0.97 -5.59 3.07
CA ILE A 238 -2.08 -4.75 2.61
C ILE A 238 -3.30 -5.62 2.32
N ASN A 239 -4.48 -5.14 2.72
CA ASN A 239 -5.73 -5.85 2.48
C ASN A 239 -5.92 -6.16 0.98
N ALA A 240 -6.42 -7.36 0.68
CA ALA A 240 -6.66 -7.91 -0.66
C ALA A 240 -5.42 -8.23 -1.50
N VAL A 241 -4.20 -7.96 -1.05
CA VAL A 241 -2.99 -8.36 -1.77
C VAL A 241 -2.84 -9.88 -1.80
N LYS A 242 -2.41 -10.42 -2.96
CA LYS A 242 -2.22 -11.84 -3.23
C LYS A 242 -0.85 -12.17 -3.82
N GLY A 243 -0.13 -11.18 -4.31
CA GLY A 243 1.18 -11.40 -4.91
C GLY A 243 2.03 -10.14 -4.86
N PHE A 244 3.33 -10.37 -4.84
CA PHE A 244 4.37 -9.36 -4.95
C PHE A 244 5.49 -9.90 -5.81
N GLU A 245 6.00 -9.09 -6.73
CA GLU A 245 7.22 -9.36 -7.47
C GLU A 245 8.01 -8.07 -7.70
N TYR A 246 9.32 -8.18 -7.90
CA TYR A 246 10.20 -7.04 -8.19
C TYR A 246 11.15 -7.37 -9.33
N GLY A 247 11.66 -6.34 -10.00
CA GLY A 247 12.49 -6.54 -11.17
C GLY A 247 11.72 -7.32 -12.26
N ARG A 248 12.41 -8.20 -12.95
CA ARG A 248 11.79 -9.10 -13.95
C ARG A 248 10.85 -10.13 -13.33
N GLY A 249 10.96 -10.41 -12.04
CA GLY A 249 10.06 -11.29 -11.30
C GLY A 249 9.79 -12.60 -12.04
N PHE A 250 8.53 -13.00 -12.16
CA PHE A 250 8.14 -14.24 -12.85
C PHE A 250 8.45 -14.24 -14.34
N SER A 251 8.50 -13.07 -15.00
CA SER A 251 8.81 -13.01 -16.43
C SER A 251 10.27 -13.38 -16.75
N GLY A 252 11.17 -13.21 -15.77
CA GLY A 252 12.60 -13.51 -15.93
C GLY A 252 12.95 -15.01 -15.86
N VAL A 253 12.07 -15.86 -15.27
CA VAL A 253 12.42 -17.28 -15.04
C VAL A 253 12.59 -18.10 -16.31
N ALA A 254 12.02 -17.67 -17.43
CA ALA A 254 12.15 -18.31 -18.72
C ALA A 254 13.44 -17.91 -19.47
N GLU A 255 14.19 -16.90 -18.99
CA GLU A 255 15.39 -16.41 -19.66
C GLU A 255 16.66 -17.08 -19.14
N ARG A 256 17.69 -17.10 -19.98
CA ARG A 256 19.02 -17.59 -19.58
C ARG A 256 19.73 -16.52 -18.72
N GLY A 257 20.54 -16.92 -17.75
CA GLY A 257 21.30 -16.04 -16.88
C GLY A 257 22.14 -15.00 -17.62
N SER A 258 22.71 -15.34 -18.77
CA SER A 258 23.46 -14.42 -19.63
C SER A 258 22.64 -13.24 -20.19
N ARG A 259 21.30 -13.34 -20.18
CA ARG A 259 20.38 -12.26 -20.55
C ARG A 259 19.78 -11.54 -19.34
N GLN A 260 19.79 -12.19 -18.18
CA GLN A 260 19.29 -11.63 -16.94
C GLN A 260 20.34 -10.80 -16.21
N ASN A 261 21.63 -11.10 -16.38
CA ASN A 261 22.68 -10.42 -15.66
C ASN A 261 22.79 -8.96 -16.08
N ASP A 262 22.66 -8.06 -15.09
CA ASP A 262 22.89 -6.62 -15.25
C ASP A 262 24.40 -6.33 -15.23
N VAL A 263 24.95 -5.99 -16.38
CA VAL A 263 26.39 -5.73 -16.54
C VAL A 263 26.75 -4.40 -15.86
N PHE A 264 27.75 -4.42 -14.99
CA PHE A 264 28.26 -3.22 -14.35
C PHE A 264 29.03 -2.32 -15.33
N VAL A 265 28.82 -1.03 -15.22
CA VAL A 265 29.50 0.01 -16.00
C VAL A 265 29.94 1.15 -15.10
N SER A 266 30.99 1.85 -15.54
CA SER A 266 31.36 3.15 -14.94
C SER A 266 30.56 4.26 -15.63
N THR A 267 29.94 5.12 -14.85
CA THR A 267 29.28 6.33 -15.35
C THR A 267 30.31 7.46 -15.59
N GLU A 268 29.92 8.51 -16.31
CA GLU A 268 30.80 9.65 -16.61
C GLU A 268 31.31 10.38 -15.35
N ASP A 269 30.51 10.37 -14.27
CA ASP A 269 30.87 10.91 -12.96
C ASP A 269 31.64 9.91 -12.07
N GLY A 270 32.11 8.79 -12.64
CA GLY A 270 32.95 7.81 -11.96
C GLY A 270 32.20 6.88 -10.99
N LYS A 271 30.88 6.88 -11.00
CA LYS A 271 30.06 5.95 -10.19
C LYS A 271 29.89 4.61 -10.89
N ILE A 272 29.54 3.60 -10.11
CA ILE A 272 29.18 2.28 -10.62
C ILE A 272 27.66 2.23 -10.85
N ALA A 273 27.26 1.82 -12.04
CA ALA A 273 25.87 1.59 -12.41
C ALA A 273 25.75 0.24 -13.17
N THR A 274 24.56 -0.10 -13.65
CA THR A 274 24.34 -1.26 -14.52
C THR A 274 23.73 -0.82 -15.86
N CYS A 275 24.07 -1.54 -16.94
CA CYS A 275 23.52 -1.27 -18.29
C CYS A 275 22.02 -1.55 -18.39
N THR A 276 21.57 -2.54 -17.64
CA THR A 276 20.16 -2.97 -17.55
C THR A 276 19.76 -3.02 -16.09
N ASN A 277 18.48 -3.15 -15.81
CA ASN A 277 17.96 -3.21 -14.45
C ASN A 277 16.97 -4.40 -14.29
N ASN A 278 17.36 -5.57 -14.76
CA ASN A 278 16.56 -6.78 -14.64
C ASN A 278 16.35 -7.21 -13.19
N SER A 279 17.36 -6.97 -12.33
CA SER A 279 17.29 -7.22 -10.89
C SER A 279 16.37 -6.26 -10.12
N GLY A 280 15.84 -5.21 -10.79
CA GLY A 280 14.92 -4.25 -10.17
C GLY A 280 15.54 -3.43 -9.04
N GLY A 281 16.80 -2.98 -9.22
CA GLY A 281 17.51 -2.13 -8.27
C GLY A 281 18.02 -2.84 -7.01
N ILE A 282 17.86 -4.18 -6.90
CA ILE A 282 18.21 -4.94 -5.69
C ILE A 282 19.03 -6.17 -6.07
N GLN A 283 20.27 -6.24 -5.58
CA GLN A 283 21.17 -7.37 -5.80
C GLN A 283 21.63 -7.93 -4.46
N GLY A 284 21.56 -9.25 -4.28
CA GLY A 284 21.89 -9.91 -3.01
C GLY A 284 21.02 -9.49 -1.81
N GLY A 285 19.92 -8.78 -2.02
CA GLY A 285 19.04 -8.25 -0.96
C GLY A 285 19.31 -6.79 -0.60
N ILE A 286 20.29 -6.16 -1.25
CA ILE A 286 20.76 -4.80 -1.00
C ILE A 286 20.53 -3.97 -2.27
N CYS A 287 20.05 -2.73 -2.14
CA CYS A 287 19.87 -1.87 -3.32
C CYS A 287 21.22 -1.46 -3.91
N ASN A 288 21.26 -1.36 -5.24
CA ASN A 288 22.48 -1.04 -6.01
C ASN A 288 22.52 0.39 -6.55
N GLY A 289 21.57 1.25 -6.19
CA GLY A 289 21.48 2.63 -6.64
C GLY A 289 20.67 2.84 -7.92
N GLN A 290 20.22 1.76 -8.57
CA GLN A 290 19.25 1.83 -9.67
C GLN A 290 17.84 1.98 -9.13
N ASP A 291 16.91 2.36 -9.99
CA ASP A 291 15.49 2.41 -9.65
C ASP A 291 15.00 1.04 -9.18
N ILE A 292 14.23 1.06 -8.10
CA ILE A 292 13.58 -0.15 -7.60
C ILE A 292 12.16 -0.17 -8.16
N TYR A 293 11.83 -1.20 -8.94
CA TYR A 293 10.48 -1.37 -9.46
C TYR A 293 9.89 -2.72 -9.05
N PHE A 294 8.58 -2.71 -8.76
CA PHE A 294 7.87 -3.86 -8.25
C PHE A 294 6.39 -3.83 -8.64
N ARG A 295 5.71 -4.97 -8.54
CA ARG A 295 4.29 -5.12 -8.82
C ARG A 295 3.57 -5.82 -7.68
N VAL A 296 2.33 -5.40 -7.42
CA VAL A 296 1.50 -5.89 -6.31
C VAL A 296 0.14 -6.30 -6.88
N ALA A 297 -0.20 -7.59 -6.76
CA ALA A 297 -1.44 -8.14 -7.27
C ALA A 297 -2.53 -8.08 -6.19
N PHE A 298 -3.69 -7.52 -6.55
CA PHE A 298 -4.87 -7.39 -5.70
C PHE A 298 -6.00 -8.28 -6.20
N LYS A 299 -6.58 -9.09 -5.32
CA LYS A 299 -7.78 -9.86 -5.66
C LYS A 299 -9.01 -8.94 -5.75
N PRO A 300 -10.08 -9.37 -6.44
CA PRO A 300 -11.39 -8.75 -6.34
C PRO A 300 -11.87 -8.64 -4.88
N VAL A 301 -12.67 -7.61 -4.59
CA VAL A 301 -13.28 -7.43 -3.26
C VAL A 301 -14.21 -8.60 -2.94
N ALA A 302 -14.12 -9.16 -1.75
CA ALA A 302 -14.93 -10.33 -1.37
C ALA A 302 -16.41 -10.01 -1.16
N THR A 303 -16.75 -8.75 -0.92
CA THR A 303 -18.13 -8.32 -0.63
C THR A 303 -18.83 -7.97 -1.94
N LEU A 304 -19.73 -8.85 -2.40
CA LEU A 304 -20.51 -8.69 -3.64
C LEU A 304 -21.94 -8.21 -3.32
N LEU A 305 -22.54 -7.47 -4.26
CA LEU A 305 -23.95 -7.10 -4.23
C LEU A 305 -24.84 -8.17 -4.91
N ARG A 306 -24.36 -9.41 -4.92
CA ARG A 306 -25.01 -10.60 -5.46
C ARG A 306 -25.17 -11.63 -4.34
N GLU A 307 -26.18 -12.50 -4.46
CA GLU A 307 -26.33 -13.63 -3.56
C GLU A 307 -25.16 -14.60 -3.71
N GLN A 308 -24.64 -15.07 -2.57
CA GLN A 308 -23.56 -16.04 -2.49
C GLN A 308 -23.92 -17.13 -1.49
N GLU A 309 -23.65 -18.38 -1.84
CA GLU A 309 -23.74 -19.51 -0.91
C GLU A 309 -22.68 -19.39 0.19
N THR A 310 -23.04 -19.71 1.41
CA THR A 310 -22.15 -19.69 2.57
C THR A 310 -22.66 -20.60 3.68
N VAL A 311 -22.04 -20.50 4.86
CA VAL A 311 -22.51 -21.14 6.09
C VAL A 311 -22.61 -20.12 7.22
N ASP A 312 -23.47 -20.41 8.18
CA ASP A 312 -23.57 -19.65 9.43
C ASP A 312 -22.55 -20.12 10.48
N ILE A 313 -22.57 -19.48 11.66
CA ILE A 313 -21.71 -19.83 12.81
C ILE A 313 -21.97 -21.23 13.37
N HIS A 314 -23.10 -21.86 13.01
CA HIS A 314 -23.51 -23.23 13.39
C HIS A 314 -23.22 -24.26 12.29
N SER A 315 -22.47 -23.86 11.24
CA SER A 315 -22.13 -24.69 10.07
C SER A 315 -23.35 -25.11 9.23
N GLN A 316 -24.44 -24.35 9.29
CA GLN A 316 -25.64 -24.61 8.47
C GLN A 316 -25.51 -23.87 7.14
N ALA A 317 -25.79 -24.56 6.03
CA ALA A 317 -25.77 -23.96 4.69
C ALA A 317 -26.85 -22.86 4.59
N THR A 318 -26.46 -21.73 4.01
CA THR A 318 -27.27 -20.54 3.84
C THR A 318 -26.79 -19.69 2.69
N CYS A 319 -27.48 -18.59 2.41
CA CYS A 319 -27.05 -17.59 1.43
C CYS A 319 -26.82 -16.23 2.09
N VAL A 320 -25.94 -15.45 1.52
CA VAL A 320 -25.68 -14.07 1.93
C VAL A 320 -25.68 -13.13 0.74
N THR A 321 -26.40 -12.03 0.85
CA THR A 321 -26.26 -10.87 -0.03
C THR A 321 -25.76 -9.71 0.81
N ALA A 322 -24.58 -9.20 0.49
CA ALA A 322 -24.06 -8.06 1.22
C ALA A 322 -24.89 -6.82 0.91
N ARG A 323 -25.09 -6.01 1.95
CA ARG A 323 -25.73 -4.70 1.87
C ARG A 323 -24.68 -3.62 2.08
N GLY A 324 -24.99 -2.39 1.75
CA GLY A 324 -24.10 -1.25 1.98
C GLY A 324 -23.26 -0.86 0.76
N ARG A 325 -22.25 -0.05 1.01
CA ARG A 325 -21.50 0.70 -0.01
C ARG A 325 -20.07 0.14 -0.10
N HIS A 326 -19.79 -0.62 -1.15
CA HIS A 326 -18.49 -1.28 -1.37
C HIS A 326 -17.81 -0.77 -2.65
N ASP A 327 -16.49 -0.89 -2.71
CA ASP A 327 -15.72 -0.61 -3.92
C ASP A 327 -15.87 -1.80 -4.90
N ALA A 328 -16.17 -1.54 -6.17
CA ALA A 328 -16.07 -2.56 -7.20
C ALA A 328 -14.62 -2.90 -7.56
N CYS A 329 -13.71 -1.94 -7.38
CA CYS A 329 -12.28 -2.10 -7.55
C CYS A 329 -11.54 -1.29 -6.50
N VAL A 330 -10.60 -1.92 -5.78
CA VAL A 330 -9.84 -1.24 -4.70
C VAL A 330 -8.62 -0.48 -5.21
N LEU A 331 -8.15 -0.76 -6.43
CA LEU A 331 -6.85 -0.28 -6.93
C LEU A 331 -6.67 1.23 -6.82
N PRO A 332 -7.63 2.09 -7.23
CA PRO A 332 -7.44 3.54 -7.14
C PRO A 332 -7.14 4.02 -5.73
N ARG A 333 -7.72 3.37 -4.71
CA ARG A 333 -7.50 3.70 -3.31
C ARG A 333 -6.27 3.02 -2.71
N ALA A 334 -5.83 1.93 -3.31
CA ALA A 334 -4.67 1.17 -2.85
C ALA A 334 -3.33 1.77 -3.33
N VAL A 335 -3.30 2.53 -4.42
CA VAL A 335 -2.10 3.22 -4.91
C VAL A 335 -1.37 3.98 -3.80
N PRO A 336 -1.97 4.94 -3.08
CA PRO A 336 -1.28 5.66 -2.01
C PRO A 336 -0.89 4.77 -0.82
N ILE A 337 -1.56 3.62 -0.61
CA ILE A 337 -1.20 2.67 0.44
C ILE A 337 0.09 1.91 0.07
N VAL A 338 0.23 1.52 -1.19
CA VAL A 338 1.45 0.89 -1.73
C VAL A 338 2.64 1.84 -1.59
N GLU A 339 2.47 3.11 -1.99
CA GLU A 339 3.50 4.14 -1.82
C GLU A 339 3.87 4.34 -0.35
N ALA A 340 2.88 4.46 0.53
CA ALA A 340 3.08 4.67 1.96
C ALA A 340 3.89 3.54 2.61
N MET A 341 3.53 2.29 2.31
CA MET A 341 4.24 1.14 2.87
C MET A 341 5.65 0.99 2.30
N ALA A 342 5.87 1.29 1.01
CA ALA A 342 7.21 1.32 0.41
C ALA A 342 8.07 2.41 1.05
N ALA A 343 7.53 3.62 1.23
CA ALA A 343 8.25 4.73 1.88
C ALA A 343 8.67 4.39 3.32
N MET A 344 7.78 3.75 4.09
CA MET A 344 8.12 3.30 5.44
C MET A 344 9.27 2.28 5.46
N VAL A 345 9.24 1.29 4.54
CA VAL A 345 10.32 0.31 4.42
C VAL A 345 11.66 0.99 4.10
N LEU A 346 11.64 1.91 3.13
CA LEU A 346 12.86 2.60 2.70
C LEU A 346 13.47 3.46 3.80
N LEU A 347 12.65 4.25 4.50
CA LEU A 347 13.14 5.07 5.60
C LEU A 347 13.66 4.21 6.74
N ASP A 348 12.99 3.12 7.09
CA ASP A 348 13.46 2.19 8.12
C ASP A 348 14.78 1.51 7.72
N CYS A 349 14.93 1.06 6.46
CA CYS A 349 16.19 0.53 5.93
C CYS A 349 17.30 1.60 5.90
N TYR A 350 16.97 2.84 5.56
CA TYR A 350 17.94 3.95 5.59
C TYR A 350 18.44 4.20 7.00
N LEU A 351 17.56 4.26 7.99
CA LEU A 351 17.93 4.45 9.40
C LEU A 351 18.79 3.29 9.92
N LEU A 352 18.45 2.05 9.58
CA LEU A 352 19.27 0.87 9.90
C LEU A 352 20.67 0.98 9.29
N ASN A 353 20.77 1.41 8.02
CA ASN A 353 22.03 1.52 7.33
C ASN A 353 22.96 2.58 7.96
N ARG A 354 22.42 3.62 8.60
CA ARG A 354 23.21 4.64 9.32
C ARG A 354 24.04 4.05 10.48
N CYS A 355 23.68 2.88 10.98
CA CYS A 355 24.40 2.20 12.05
C CYS A 355 25.42 1.16 11.55
N THR A 356 25.56 1.00 10.21
CA THR A 356 26.40 -0.07 9.64
C THR A 356 27.90 0.24 9.66
N ARG A 357 28.25 1.53 9.60
CA ARG A 357 29.66 1.98 9.62
C ARG A 357 29.85 3.04 10.70
N LEU A 358 31.01 3.03 11.35
CA LEU A 358 31.39 4.04 12.35
C LEU A 358 31.69 5.40 11.74
N THR A 359 32.17 5.42 10.49
CA THR A 359 32.46 6.63 9.73
C THR A 359 31.68 6.57 8.42
N ASP A 360 31.21 7.73 7.94
CA ASP A 360 30.64 7.82 6.61
C ASP A 360 31.66 7.33 5.58
N ALA A 361 31.22 6.57 4.57
CA ALA A 361 32.09 6.23 3.45
C ALA A 361 32.47 7.53 2.71
N GLN A 362 33.76 7.75 2.56
CA GLN A 362 34.30 8.83 1.71
C GLN A 362 33.91 8.61 0.26
#